data_bc686dcaa22bd725667f104188722950
#
_entry.id   bc686dcaa22bd725667f104188722950
#
_cell.length_a   1.000
_cell.length_b   1.000
_cell.length_c   1.000
_cell.angle_alpha   90.00
_cell.angle_beta   90.00
_cell.angle_gamma   90.00
#
_symmetry.space_group_name_H-M   'P 1'
#
loop_
_entity.id
_entity.type
_entity.pdbx_description
1 polymer ?
#
loop_
_entity_poly.entity_id
_entity_poly.type
_entity_poly.pdbx_seq_one_letter_code
_entity_poly.pdbx_strand_id
1 'polypeptide(L)'
;MMYAVIAEDTNDFACLKVLIRRLANDKSIVIKGKGYMGCGEMLNKGKRDLQNYAKQGCTKFIICYDKDRESKQKRYEDVITKIIKPANLKKAHNLICILIPTEEIEAWILADIKAIAKIIPTWQPTQEFHQPETVISPKEHLTRLSRDHRSKPLYIYTLHNEKVLEHVDLDIVKKKCPSFIDLAVFVEENKTNYPEK
;
A
#
# COMPACT_ATOMS: atom_id res chain seq x y z
N MET A 1 9.49 16.74 6.30
CA MET A 1 9.73 15.76 5.23
C MET A 1 8.44 15.58 4.45
N MET A 2 8.51 15.43 3.11
CA MET A 2 7.31 15.36 2.27
C MET A 2 7.37 14.16 1.34
N TYR A 3 6.32 13.35 1.37
CA TYR A 3 6.16 12.15 0.53
C TYR A 3 5.32 12.45 -0.71
N ALA A 4 5.63 11.75 -1.79
CA ALA A 4 4.76 11.59 -2.96
C ALA A 4 4.40 10.12 -3.09
N VAL A 5 3.11 9.78 -3.13
CA VAL A 5 2.60 8.42 -3.22
C VAL A 5 1.69 8.32 -4.45
N ILE A 6 1.96 7.34 -5.31
CA ILE A 6 1.05 6.94 -6.38
C ILE A 6 0.68 5.47 -6.22
N ALA A 7 -0.58 5.14 -6.44
CA ALA A 7 -1.13 3.79 -6.30
C ALA A 7 -2.15 3.48 -7.40
N GLU A 8 -2.51 2.21 -7.57
CA GLU A 8 -3.44 1.80 -8.62
C GLU A 8 -4.83 2.38 -8.45
N ASP A 9 -5.28 2.52 -7.20
CA ASP A 9 -6.57 3.12 -6.91
C ASP A 9 -6.55 4.09 -5.72
N THR A 10 -7.67 4.75 -5.48
CA THR A 10 -7.82 5.75 -4.41
C THR A 10 -7.85 5.14 -3.02
N ASN A 11 -8.31 3.90 -2.89
CA ASN A 11 -8.33 3.17 -1.62
C ASN A 11 -6.91 2.83 -1.17
N ASP A 12 -6.08 2.31 -2.08
CA ASP A 12 -4.68 2.02 -1.80
C ASP A 12 -3.91 3.27 -1.38
N PHE A 13 -4.14 4.37 -2.10
CA PHE A 13 -3.54 5.65 -1.72
C PHE A 13 -3.95 6.10 -0.31
N ALA A 14 -5.24 5.95 0.06
CA ALA A 14 -5.73 6.28 1.39
C ALA A 14 -5.09 5.36 2.46
N CYS A 15 -5.03 4.07 2.20
CA CYS A 15 -4.37 3.07 3.06
C CYS A 15 -2.90 3.40 3.31
N LEU A 16 -2.16 3.71 2.26
CA LEU A 16 -0.74 4.05 2.36
C LEU A 16 -0.49 5.32 3.18
N LYS A 17 -1.36 6.33 3.10
CA LYS A 17 -1.24 7.52 3.94
C LYS A 17 -1.30 7.19 5.44
N VAL A 18 -2.20 6.30 5.81
CA VAL A 18 -2.33 5.84 7.20
C VAL A 18 -1.07 5.09 7.62
N LEU A 19 -0.66 4.10 6.82
CA LEU A 19 0.48 3.24 7.13
C LEU A 19 1.80 4.04 7.23
N ILE A 20 2.05 4.98 6.33
CA ILE A 20 3.24 5.85 6.37
C ILE A 20 3.28 6.66 7.66
N ARG A 21 2.18 7.30 8.05
CA ARG A 21 2.11 8.09 9.28
C ARG A 21 2.31 7.24 10.54
N ARG A 22 1.78 6.03 10.55
CA ARG A 22 1.93 5.08 11.66
C ARG A 22 3.36 4.56 11.77
N LEU A 23 3.96 4.13 10.66
CA LEU A 23 5.36 3.66 10.62
C LEU A 23 6.35 4.76 11.03
N ALA A 24 6.10 5.99 10.61
CA ALA A 24 6.93 7.13 10.99
C ALA A 24 6.63 7.66 12.40
N ASN A 25 5.60 7.16 13.05
CA ASN A 25 5.06 7.69 14.31
C ASN A 25 4.85 9.23 14.28
N ASP A 26 4.43 9.76 13.13
CA ASP A 26 4.24 11.19 12.92
C ASP A 26 3.01 11.47 12.04
N LYS A 27 1.94 11.95 12.67
CA LYS A 27 0.68 12.32 11.99
C LYS A 27 0.79 13.60 11.14
N SER A 28 1.82 14.43 11.38
CA SER A 28 2.02 15.70 10.68
C SER A 28 2.68 15.55 9.31
N ILE A 29 3.15 14.36 8.96
CA ILE A 29 3.80 14.10 7.67
C ILE A 29 2.88 14.52 6.52
N VAL A 30 3.43 15.37 5.66
CA VAL A 30 2.75 15.80 4.43
C VAL A 30 2.93 14.72 3.36
N ILE A 31 1.80 14.18 2.91
CA ILE A 31 1.76 13.15 1.86
C ILE A 31 0.93 13.70 0.71
N LYS A 32 1.59 13.94 -0.43
CA LYS A 32 0.95 14.27 -1.70
C LYS A 32 0.83 13.01 -2.54
N GLY A 33 -0.10 13.00 -3.47
CA GLY A 33 -0.25 11.85 -4.34
C GLY A 33 -1.69 11.59 -4.75
N LYS A 34 -1.90 10.44 -5.35
CA LYS A 34 -3.23 9.98 -5.75
C LYS A 34 -3.24 8.48 -6.07
N GLY A 35 -4.44 7.91 -6.04
CA GLY A 35 -4.77 6.67 -6.73
C GLY A 35 -5.27 6.95 -8.15
N TYR A 36 -5.08 6.00 -9.03
CA TYR A 36 -5.54 6.04 -10.42
C TYR A 36 -6.80 5.20 -10.62
N MET A 37 -7.25 5.08 -11.86
CA MET A 37 -8.32 4.16 -12.24
C MET A 37 -7.73 2.86 -12.83
N GLY A 38 -6.80 2.26 -12.07
CA GLY A 38 -6.10 1.03 -12.41
C GLY A 38 -4.69 1.24 -12.95
N CYS A 39 -3.97 0.12 -13.07
CA CYS A 39 -2.55 0.07 -13.42
C CYS A 39 -2.21 0.73 -14.76
N GLY A 40 -3.05 0.58 -15.77
CA GLY A 40 -2.81 1.18 -17.09
C GLY A 40 -2.71 2.70 -17.05
N GLU A 41 -3.60 3.36 -16.29
CA GLU A 41 -3.54 4.80 -16.10
C GLU A 41 -2.32 5.21 -15.29
N MET A 42 -2.03 4.48 -14.21
CA MET A 42 -0.86 4.75 -13.37
C MET A 42 0.45 4.68 -14.17
N LEU A 43 0.65 3.62 -14.92
CA LEU A 43 1.87 3.43 -15.75
C LEU A 43 2.03 4.51 -16.83
N ASN A 44 0.92 5.02 -17.36
CA ASN A 44 0.94 6.07 -18.39
C ASN A 44 1.19 7.47 -17.79
N LYS A 45 0.49 7.83 -16.72
CA LYS A 45 0.49 9.19 -16.14
C LYS A 45 1.48 9.39 -15.00
N GLY A 46 1.88 8.32 -14.30
CA GLY A 46 2.68 8.36 -13.08
C GLY A 46 3.97 9.15 -13.18
N LYS A 47 4.70 9.01 -14.31
CA LYS A 47 5.93 9.78 -14.54
C LYS A 47 5.74 11.30 -14.42
N ARG A 48 4.69 11.83 -15.03
CA ARG A 48 4.37 13.27 -15.00
C ARG A 48 3.95 13.73 -13.62
N ASP A 49 3.16 12.90 -12.94
CA ASP A 49 2.66 13.24 -11.62
C ASP A 49 3.80 13.22 -10.58
N LEU A 50 4.73 12.26 -10.65
CA LEU A 50 5.93 12.26 -9.79
C LEU A 50 6.83 13.48 -10.05
N GLN A 51 7.02 13.89 -11.33
CA GLN A 51 7.74 15.12 -11.66
C GLN A 51 7.08 16.35 -11.02
N ASN A 52 5.75 16.43 -11.06
CA ASN A 52 5.01 17.52 -10.46
C ASN A 52 5.15 17.54 -8.93
N TYR A 53 5.10 16.39 -8.27
CA TYR A 53 5.32 16.29 -6.83
C TYR A 53 6.75 16.64 -6.44
N ALA A 54 7.75 16.25 -7.23
CA ALA A 54 9.14 16.66 -7.02
C ALA A 54 9.31 18.18 -7.10
N LYS A 55 8.68 18.85 -8.08
CA LYS A 55 8.65 20.32 -8.17
C LYS A 55 7.98 20.97 -6.97
N GLN A 56 7.05 20.28 -6.32
CA GLN A 56 6.36 20.74 -5.11
C GLN A 56 7.13 20.46 -3.82
N GLY A 57 8.37 19.96 -3.91
CA GLY A 57 9.25 19.71 -2.77
C GLY A 57 9.18 18.32 -2.16
N CYS A 58 8.49 17.35 -2.80
CA CYS A 58 8.56 15.95 -2.37
C CYS A 58 9.94 15.39 -2.65
N THR A 59 10.50 14.66 -1.68
CA THR A 59 11.82 14.02 -1.76
C THR A 59 11.76 12.51 -1.52
N LYS A 60 10.63 11.99 -1.03
CA LYS A 60 10.37 10.57 -0.87
C LYS A 60 9.21 10.14 -1.75
N PHE A 61 9.44 9.14 -2.57
CA PHE A 61 8.51 8.68 -3.60
C PHE A 61 8.16 7.22 -3.37
N ILE A 62 6.87 6.91 -3.26
CA ILE A 62 6.35 5.55 -3.16
C ILE A 62 5.47 5.29 -4.37
N ILE A 63 5.78 4.24 -5.10
CA ILE A 63 4.99 3.74 -6.22
C ILE A 63 4.45 2.37 -5.82
N CYS A 64 3.14 2.30 -5.55
CA CYS A 64 2.47 1.06 -5.17
C CYS A 64 1.80 0.44 -6.40
N TYR A 65 2.17 -0.81 -6.67
CA TYR A 65 1.67 -1.56 -7.80
C TYR A 65 1.42 -3.01 -7.39
N ASP A 66 0.17 -3.44 -7.35
CA ASP A 66 -0.19 -4.77 -6.91
C ASP A 66 0.45 -5.86 -7.78
N LYS A 67 0.93 -6.91 -7.15
CA LYS A 67 1.53 -8.03 -7.87
C LYS A 67 0.48 -8.78 -8.69
N ASP A 68 -0.72 -8.94 -8.13
CA ASP A 68 -1.76 -9.80 -8.68
C ASP A 68 -1.20 -11.21 -9.01
N ARG A 69 -1.48 -11.67 -10.24
CA ARG A 69 -1.02 -12.96 -10.78
C ARG A 69 0.29 -12.86 -11.57
N GLU A 70 0.88 -11.66 -11.65
CA GLU A 70 2.15 -11.43 -12.34
C GLU A 70 3.36 -11.71 -11.41
N SER A 71 4.57 -11.74 -11.99
CA SER A 71 5.79 -11.82 -11.20
C SER A 71 6.13 -10.46 -10.57
N LYS A 72 6.66 -10.46 -9.33
CA LYS A 72 7.19 -9.26 -8.68
C LYS A 72 8.21 -8.55 -9.57
N GLN A 73 9.07 -9.32 -10.23
CA GLN A 73 10.12 -8.80 -11.12
C GLN A 73 9.54 -8.00 -12.29
N LYS A 74 8.49 -8.52 -12.95
CA LYS A 74 7.85 -7.82 -14.08
C LYS A 74 7.20 -6.52 -13.63
N ARG A 75 6.48 -6.52 -12.50
CA ARG A 75 5.88 -5.30 -11.93
C ARG A 75 6.94 -4.27 -11.61
N TYR A 76 8.04 -4.71 -11.01
CA TYR A 76 9.18 -3.87 -10.69
C TYR A 76 9.80 -3.22 -11.95
N GLU A 77 10.02 -4.01 -13.01
CA GLU A 77 10.54 -3.53 -14.29
C GLU A 77 9.59 -2.56 -14.99
N ASP A 78 8.28 -2.80 -14.94
CA ASP A 78 7.26 -1.89 -15.48
C ASP A 78 7.32 -0.53 -14.79
N VAL A 79 7.41 -0.49 -13.46
CA VAL A 79 7.54 0.76 -12.71
C VAL A 79 8.83 1.50 -13.07
N ILE A 80 9.95 0.79 -13.14
CA ILE A 80 11.24 1.39 -13.51
C ILE A 80 11.19 1.98 -14.90
N THR A 81 10.74 1.20 -15.88
CA THR A 81 10.83 1.59 -17.30
C THR A 81 9.79 2.62 -17.71
N LYS A 82 8.56 2.52 -17.17
CA LYS A 82 7.44 3.37 -17.57
C LYS A 82 7.26 4.61 -16.69
N ILE A 83 7.72 4.56 -15.42
CA ILE A 83 7.51 5.65 -14.48
C ILE A 83 8.83 6.30 -14.04
N ILE A 84 9.73 5.54 -13.37
CA ILE A 84 10.89 6.13 -12.68
C ILE A 84 11.92 6.69 -13.64
N LYS A 85 12.37 5.89 -14.62
CA LYS A 85 13.36 6.35 -15.62
C LYS A 85 12.86 7.56 -16.40
N PRO A 86 11.62 7.55 -16.95
CA PRO A 86 11.08 8.72 -17.64
C PRO A 86 10.79 9.92 -16.76
N ALA A 87 10.49 9.71 -15.46
CA ALA A 87 10.29 10.80 -14.50
C ALA A 87 11.61 11.56 -14.21
N ASN A 88 12.75 10.91 -14.41
CA ASN A 88 14.08 11.51 -14.22
C ASN A 88 14.23 12.25 -12.88
N LEU A 89 13.88 11.60 -11.76
CA LEU A 89 13.91 12.17 -10.42
C LEU A 89 15.34 12.31 -9.86
N LYS A 90 16.32 12.58 -10.72
CA LYS A 90 17.75 12.66 -10.40
C LYS A 90 18.07 13.88 -9.53
N LYS A 91 17.73 13.84 -8.27
CA LYS A 91 18.32 14.70 -7.26
C LYS A 91 18.98 13.81 -6.21
N ALA A 92 20.18 14.15 -5.79
CA ALA A 92 21.00 13.39 -4.84
C ALA A 92 20.33 13.06 -3.48
N HIS A 93 19.12 13.52 -3.26
CA HIS A 93 18.37 13.34 -2.01
C HIS A 93 16.98 12.71 -2.23
N ASN A 94 16.66 12.28 -3.44
CA ASN A 94 15.37 11.63 -3.69
C ASN A 94 15.45 10.14 -3.37
N LEU A 95 14.63 9.70 -2.43
CA LEU A 95 14.49 8.29 -2.08
C LEU A 95 13.25 7.72 -2.77
N ILE A 96 13.37 6.53 -3.33
CA ILE A 96 12.30 5.87 -4.08
C ILE A 96 12.04 4.48 -3.48
N CYS A 97 10.77 4.18 -3.21
CA CYS A 97 10.28 2.86 -2.86
C CYS A 97 9.35 2.35 -3.96
N ILE A 98 9.69 1.23 -4.55
CA ILE A 98 8.78 0.46 -5.41
C ILE A 98 8.12 -0.58 -4.51
N LEU A 99 6.87 -0.33 -4.16
CA LEU A 99 6.09 -1.17 -3.27
C LEU A 99 5.21 -2.10 -4.12
N ILE A 100 5.39 -3.40 -3.92
CA ILE A 100 4.65 -4.42 -4.67
C ILE A 100 3.98 -5.36 -3.65
N PRO A 101 2.75 -5.01 -3.18
CA PRO A 101 1.95 -5.91 -2.38
C PRO A 101 1.75 -7.25 -3.10
N THR A 102 1.83 -8.34 -2.34
CA THR A 102 1.51 -9.67 -2.87
C THR A 102 -0.01 -9.80 -2.87
N GLU A 103 -0.60 -10.00 -4.04
CA GLU A 103 -2.03 -9.85 -4.34
C GLU A 103 -2.47 -8.39 -4.14
N GLU A 104 -2.90 -7.99 -2.95
CA GLU A 104 -3.50 -6.68 -2.62
C GLU A 104 -3.13 -6.24 -1.19
N ILE A 105 -3.29 -4.96 -0.88
CA ILE A 105 -3.08 -4.40 0.47
C ILE A 105 -3.96 -5.10 1.53
N GLU A 106 -5.12 -5.63 1.16
CA GLU A 106 -6.00 -6.35 2.06
C GLU A 106 -5.38 -7.61 2.68
N ALA A 107 -4.33 -8.17 2.08
CA ALA A 107 -3.54 -9.24 2.70
C ALA A 107 -2.89 -8.76 4.02
N TRP A 108 -2.53 -7.49 4.11
CA TRP A 108 -1.97 -6.91 5.34
C TRP A 108 -3.03 -6.75 6.45
N ILE A 109 -4.30 -6.54 6.07
CA ILE A 109 -5.42 -6.55 7.02
C ILE A 109 -5.70 -7.97 7.51
N LEU A 110 -5.60 -8.98 6.63
CA LEU A 110 -5.74 -10.39 7.02
C LEU A 110 -4.66 -10.82 8.03
N ALA A 111 -3.48 -10.20 8.02
CA ALA A 111 -2.41 -10.51 8.98
C ALA A 111 -2.87 -10.28 10.44
N ASP A 112 -3.65 -9.23 10.68
CA ASP A 112 -4.28 -8.91 11.96
C ASP A 112 -5.78 -8.65 11.79
N ILE A 113 -6.50 -9.65 11.31
CA ILE A 113 -7.93 -9.56 11.00
C ILE A 113 -8.77 -9.13 12.21
N LYS A 114 -8.30 -9.39 13.43
CA LYS A 114 -8.99 -9.01 14.68
C LYS A 114 -9.13 -7.50 14.84
N ALA A 115 -8.26 -6.71 14.19
CA ALA A 115 -8.35 -5.25 14.18
C ALA A 115 -9.66 -4.73 13.57
N ILE A 116 -10.28 -5.51 12.68
CA ILE A 116 -11.57 -5.16 12.04
C ILE A 116 -12.68 -4.95 13.07
N ALA A 117 -12.66 -5.70 14.17
CA ALA A 117 -13.68 -5.59 15.23
C ALA A 117 -13.72 -4.21 15.88
N LYS A 118 -12.63 -3.43 15.82
CA LYS A 118 -12.61 -2.05 16.32
C LYS A 118 -13.42 -1.09 15.46
N ILE A 119 -13.62 -1.45 14.19
CA ILE A 119 -14.35 -0.62 13.20
C ILE A 119 -15.74 -1.18 12.93
N ILE A 120 -15.88 -2.51 12.96
CA ILE A 120 -17.14 -3.22 12.73
C ILE A 120 -17.41 -4.08 13.97
N PRO A 121 -17.96 -3.50 15.06
CA PRO A 121 -18.17 -4.23 16.33
C PRO A 121 -19.11 -5.42 16.21
N THR A 122 -19.98 -5.43 15.20
CA THR A 122 -20.91 -6.54 14.91
C THR A 122 -20.22 -7.72 14.23
N TRP A 123 -18.97 -7.59 13.81
CA TRP A 123 -18.18 -8.67 13.23
C TRP A 123 -16.90 -8.89 14.03
N GLN A 124 -16.86 -10.02 14.73
CA GLN A 124 -15.73 -10.44 15.56
C GLN A 124 -15.02 -11.63 14.88
N PRO A 125 -14.10 -11.38 13.90
CA PRO A 125 -13.42 -12.47 13.23
C PRO A 125 -12.51 -13.23 14.19
N THR A 126 -12.60 -14.56 14.17
CA THR A 126 -11.80 -15.47 15.01
C THR A 126 -10.71 -16.20 14.23
N GLN A 127 -10.74 -16.09 12.91
CA GLN A 127 -9.77 -16.74 12.02
C GLN A 127 -8.37 -16.15 12.25
N GLU A 128 -7.37 -16.98 12.01
CA GLU A 128 -5.97 -16.59 12.02
C GLU A 128 -5.32 -16.94 10.69
N PHE A 129 -4.61 -15.99 10.11
CA PHE A 129 -3.87 -16.17 8.86
C PHE A 129 -2.37 -16.14 9.18
N HIS A 130 -1.69 -17.27 9.00
CA HIS A 130 -0.24 -17.37 9.21
C HIS A 130 0.54 -16.87 7.99
N GLN A 131 -0.02 -17.05 6.80
CA GLN A 131 0.55 -16.60 5.52
C GLN A 131 -0.51 -15.83 4.73
N PRO A 132 -0.89 -14.63 5.16
CA PRO A 132 -2.00 -13.88 4.57
C PRO A 132 -1.76 -13.52 3.10
N GLU A 133 -0.51 -13.37 2.68
CA GLU A 133 -0.13 -13.07 1.30
C GLU A 133 -0.27 -14.26 0.34
N THR A 134 -0.64 -15.45 0.84
CA THR A 134 -1.00 -16.61 0.00
C THR A 134 -2.50 -16.68 -0.28
N VAL A 135 -3.29 -15.81 0.35
CA VAL A 135 -4.73 -15.75 0.11
C VAL A 135 -4.98 -15.07 -1.23
N ILE A 136 -5.56 -15.81 -2.16
CA ILE A 136 -5.95 -15.28 -3.47
C ILE A 136 -7.13 -14.32 -3.30
N SER A 137 -7.07 -13.14 -3.92
CA SER A 137 -8.09 -12.10 -3.88
C SER A 137 -8.51 -11.77 -2.44
N PRO A 138 -7.60 -11.23 -1.61
CA PRO A 138 -7.85 -11.00 -0.19
C PRO A 138 -9.01 -10.03 0.07
N LYS A 139 -9.27 -9.10 -0.81
CA LYS A 139 -10.42 -8.19 -0.80
C LYS A 139 -11.76 -8.94 -0.84
N GLU A 140 -11.92 -9.80 -1.84
CA GLU A 140 -13.11 -10.64 -1.98
C GLU A 140 -13.22 -11.66 -0.84
N HIS A 141 -12.07 -12.13 -0.36
CA HIS A 141 -12.02 -13.06 0.77
C HIS A 141 -12.55 -12.39 2.05
N LEU A 142 -12.08 -11.18 2.40
CA LEU A 142 -12.60 -10.39 3.52
C LEU A 142 -14.10 -10.09 3.37
N THR A 143 -14.51 -9.67 2.19
CA THR A 143 -15.93 -9.41 1.89
C THR A 143 -16.79 -10.65 2.13
N ARG A 144 -16.33 -11.83 1.70
CA ARG A 144 -17.04 -13.11 1.89
C ARG A 144 -17.08 -13.53 3.35
N LEU A 145 -15.98 -13.42 4.07
CA LEU A 145 -15.90 -13.76 5.50
C LEU A 145 -16.81 -12.88 6.37
N SER A 146 -17.04 -11.65 5.95
CA SER A 146 -17.84 -10.67 6.70
C SER A 146 -19.34 -10.80 6.48
N ARG A 147 -19.82 -11.76 5.68
CA ARG A 147 -21.26 -11.90 5.39
C ARG A 147 -22.02 -12.28 6.65
N ASP A 148 -23.08 -11.54 6.91
CA ASP A 148 -24.03 -11.83 7.98
C ASP A 148 -24.97 -13.00 7.63
N HIS A 149 -25.91 -13.31 8.55
CA HIS A 149 -26.93 -14.35 8.34
C HIS A 149 -27.86 -14.10 7.14
N ARG A 150 -27.89 -12.87 6.60
CA ARG A 150 -28.63 -12.48 5.39
C ARG A 150 -27.75 -12.43 4.15
N SER A 151 -26.53 -12.98 4.24
CA SER A 151 -25.52 -12.96 3.18
C SER A 151 -25.07 -11.57 2.73
N LYS A 152 -25.32 -10.52 3.53
CA LYS A 152 -24.85 -9.16 3.27
C LYS A 152 -23.45 -8.98 3.84
N PRO A 153 -22.50 -8.45 3.05
CA PRO A 153 -21.18 -8.17 3.58
C PRO A 153 -21.22 -7.02 4.59
N LEU A 154 -20.63 -7.22 5.74
CA LEU A 154 -20.41 -6.17 6.74
C LEU A 154 -19.16 -5.35 6.40
N TYR A 155 -18.18 -5.97 5.77
CA TYR A 155 -16.95 -5.33 5.35
C TYR A 155 -17.04 -4.84 3.92
N ILE A 156 -16.79 -3.53 3.73
CA ILE A 156 -16.73 -2.86 2.43
C ILE A 156 -15.36 -2.18 2.38
N TYR A 157 -14.46 -2.68 1.52
CA TYR A 157 -13.06 -2.26 1.50
C TYR A 157 -12.89 -0.74 1.34
N THR A 158 -13.65 -0.10 0.46
CA THR A 158 -13.59 1.37 0.23
C THR A 158 -14.00 2.22 1.44
N LEU A 159 -14.73 1.65 2.39
CA LEU A 159 -15.19 2.34 3.60
C LEU A 159 -14.36 1.99 4.85
N HIS A 160 -13.77 0.80 4.86
CA HIS A 160 -13.23 0.22 6.08
C HIS A 160 -11.70 0.07 6.06
N ASN A 161 -11.05 -0.13 4.90
CA ASN A 161 -9.62 -0.37 4.82
C ASN A 161 -8.80 0.69 5.55
N GLU A 162 -8.96 1.96 5.20
CA GLU A 162 -8.23 3.06 5.81
C GLU A 162 -8.38 3.05 7.34
N LYS A 163 -9.61 2.89 7.82
CA LYS A 163 -9.92 2.87 9.26
C LYS A 163 -9.35 1.65 9.97
N VAL A 164 -9.45 0.47 9.37
CA VAL A 164 -8.92 -0.77 9.96
C VAL A 164 -7.40 -0.69 10.05
N LEU A 165 -6.74 -0.16 9.02
CA LEU A 165 -5.29 0.03 9.01
C LEU A 165 -4.79 1.02 10.08
N GLU A 166 -5.65 1.86 10.64
CA GLU A 166 -5.32 2.64 11.85
C GLU A 166 -5.13 1.77 13.10
N HIS A 167 -5.61 0.53 13.08
CA HIS A 167 -5.71 -0.33 14.26
C HIS A 167 -4.95 -1.66 14.15
N VAL A 168 -4.52 -2.08 12.96
CA VAL A 168 -3.72 -3.30 12.81
C VAL A 168 -2.42 -3.19 13.61
N ASP A 169 -1.96 -4.30 14.15
CA ASP A 169 -0.64 -4.37 14.76
C ASP A 169 0.43 -4.45 13.65
N LEU A 170 1.23 -3.38 13.51
CA LEU A 170 2.25 -3.29 12.46
C LEU A 170 3.35 -4.33 12.61
N ASP A 171 3.66 -4.78 13.82
CA ASP A 171 4.68 -5.81 14.03
C ASP A 171 4.16 -7.19 13.61
N ILE A 172 2.85 -7.45 13.80
CA ILE A 172 2.19 -8.64 13.26
C ILE A 172 2.23 -8.60 11.73
N VAL A 173 1.91 -7.45 11.13
CA VAL A 173 1.95 -7.28 9.66
C VAL A 173 3.36 -7.49 9.12
N LYS A 174 4.38 -6.86 9.72
CA LYS A 174 5.81 -7.07 9.35
C LYS A 174 6.21 -8.54 9.42
N LYS A 175 5.78 -9.25 10.46
CA LYS A 175 6.12 -10.66 10.65
C LYS A 175 5.48 -11.58 9.62
N LYS A 176 4.25 -11.29 9.19
CA LYS A 176 3.43 -12.18 8.35
C LYS A 176 3.41 -11.81 6.86
N CYS A 177 3.78 -10.56 6.52
CA CYS A 177 3.67 -10.01 5.17
C CYS A 177 5.02 -9.51 4.66
N PRO A 178 5.81 -10.36 3.98
CA PRO A 178 7.09 -9.95 3.40
C PRO A 178 7.02 -8.74 2.48
N SER A 179 5.93 -8.54 1.73
CA SER A 179 5.78 -7.37 0.85
C SER A 179 5.65 -6.05 1.61
N PHE A 180 5.20 -6.09 2.87
CA PHE A 180 5.08 -4.91 3.73
C PHE A 180 6.43 -4.38 4.21
N ILE A 181 7.45 -5.25 4.27
CA ILE A 181 8.80 -4.89 4.75
C ILE A 181 9.42 -3.77 3.91
N ASP A 182 9.22 -3.78 2.59
CA ASP A 182 9.74 -2.72 1.70
C ASP A 182 9.24 -1.33 2.13
N LEU A 183 7.96 -1.22 2.51
CA LEU A 183 7.39 0.02 3.02
C LEU A 183 7.94 0.38 4.42
N ALA A 184 8.01 -0.59 5.31
CA ALA A 184 8.48 -0.36 6.68
C ALA A 184 9.93 0.14 6.69
N VAL A 185 10.84 -0.55 6.01
CA VAL A 185 12.26 -0.16 5.89
C VAL A 185 12.41 1.22 5.23
N PHE A 186 11.63 1.49 4.19
CA PHE A 186 11.67 2.79 3.52
C PHE A 186 11.25 3.95 4.44
N VAL A 187 10.22 3.75 5.24
CA VAL A 187 9.69 4.80 6.12
C VAL A 187 10.52 4.95 7.39
N GLU A 188 10.86 3.84 8.07
CA GLU A 188 11.54 3.82 9.37
C GLU A 188 13.04 4.10 9.23
N GLU A 189 13.69 3.53 8.21
CA GLU A 189 15.14 3.59 8.06
C GLU A 189 15.62 4.53 6.94
N ASN A 190 14.71 5.12 6.18
CA ASN A 190 15.01 5.96 5.01
C ASN A 190 15.85 5.24 3.93
N LYS A 191 15.65 3.95 3.75
CA LYS A 191 16.35 3.14 2.75
C LYS A 191 15.50 2.96 1.50
N THR A 192 16.07 3.28 0.34
CA THR A 192 15.47 2.99 -0.96
C THR A 192 15.65 1.52 -1.32
N ASN A 193 14.65 0.92 -1.97
CA ASN A 193 14.80 -0.38 -2.63
C ASN A 193 15.03 -0.24 -4.14
N TYR A 194 15.15 0.98 -4.63
CA TYR A 194 15.55 1.27 -6.01
C TYR A 194 17.07 1.48 -6.07
N PRO A 195 17.81 0.71 -6.89
CA PRO A 195 19.26 0.78 -6.94
C PRO A 195 19.73 2.16 -7.39
N GLU A 196 20.57 2.78 -6.61
CA GLU A 196 21.37 3.93 -7.06
C GLU A 196 22.38 3.43 -8.09
N LYS A 197 22.36 4.03 -9.30
CA LYS A 197 23.40 3.83 -10.31
C LYS A 197 24.38 4.99 -10.27
#